data_22f84dc27a54a0a0091ffe3681b45ebc
#
_entry.id   22f84dc27a54a0a0091ffe3681b45ebc
#
_cell.length_a   1.000
_cell.length_b   1.000
_cell.length_c   1.000
_cell.angle_alpha   90.00
_cell.angle_beta   90.00
_cell.angle_gamma   90.00
#
_symmetry.space_group_name_H-M   'P 1'
#
loop_
_entity.id
_entity.type
_entity.pdbx_description
1 polymer ?
#
loop_
_entity_poly.entity_id
_entity_poly.type
_entity_poly.pdbx_seq_one_letter_code
_entity_poly.pdbx_strand_id
1 'polypeptide(L)'
;MKSTGFYAVLGIGFLLIASVVWWGTHLNQAKPQASPSSIATTNSTSTPSLVGLSIYTNGQYGFSIFYPGQLKTTGIFDTTYHLQSTWRVNPLPNATGTPIIEILGYETKSDHAFPRYYKNEVRVGASADSREVAACTRAGNGERALADKLINGVTWKAFTFQDAAMMQYISAISYRTVHDHLCYALEQIEAGASYRDTPDPADIPQAVLDKHYADLSSIIESFTFARP
;
A
#
# COMPACT_ATOMS: atom_id res chain seq x y z
N MET A 1 17.31 -0.09 -62.61
CA MET A 1 18.52 -0.84 -62.30
C MET A 1 18.27 -1.46 -60.94
N LYS A 2 17.86 -2.75 -60.86
CA LYS A 2 18.62 -3.96 -60.52
C LYS A 2 19.51 -3.69 -59.28
N SER A 3 19.26 -4.33 -58.12
CA SER A 3 19.70 -5.67 -57.79
C SER A 3 19.09 -6.18 -56.49
N THR A 4 18.52 -7.35 -56.59
CA THR A 4 18.24 -8.45 -55.68
C THR A 4 19.36 -8.85 -54.73
N GLY A 5 19.00 -9.29 -53.53
CA GLY A 5 19.90 -9.96 -52.59
C GLY A 5 19.11 -10.73 -51.52
N PHE A 6 18.72 -11.94 -51.87
CA PHE A 6 18.17 -13.03 -51.03
C PHE A 6 19.27 -13.64 -50.17
N TYR A 7 19.09 -13.87 -48.88
CA TYR A 7 19.66 -15.01 -48.18
C TYR A 7 18.75 -15.44 -47.01
N ALA A 8 18.13 -16.58 -47.18
CA ALA A 8 17.53 -17.39 -46.14
C ALA A 8 18.64 -18.27 -45.52
N VAL A 9 18.65 -18.40 -44.21
CA VAL A 9 19.32 -19.56 -43.57
C VAL A 9 18.41 -20.07 -42.45
N LEU A 10 17.93 -21.27 -42.67
CA LEU A 10 17.31 -22.20 -41.74
C LEU A 10 18.33 -22.64 -40.68
N GLY A 11 17.91 -22.69 -39.41
CA GLY A 11 18.63 -23.35 -38.33
C GLY A 11 17.65 -23.98 -37.37
N ILE A 12 17.26 -25.23 -37.66
CA ILE A 12 16.47 -26.10 -36.78
C ILE A 12 17.44 -26.68 -35.73
N GLY A 13 17.19 -26.43 -34.46
CA GLY A 13 17.87 -27.05 -33.33
C GLY A 13 16.87 -27.63 -32.34
N PHE A 14 16.47 -28.89 -32.54
CA PHE A 14 15.75 -29.69 -31.56
C PHE A 14 16.71 -30.07 -30.41
N LEU A 15 16.40 -29.70 -29.19
CA LEU A 15 17.00 -30.32 -28.00
C LEU A 15 15.90 -30.88 -27.11
N LEU A 16 15.72 -32.20 -27.24
CA LEU A 16 14.98 -33.04 -26.33
C LEU A 16 15.78 -33.21 -25.04
N ILE A 17 15.26 -32.73 -23.92
CA ILE A 17 15.79 -33.10 -22.61
C ILE A 17 14.78 -34.00 -21.92
N ALA A 18 15.21 -35.22 -21.70
CA ALA A 18 14.48 -36.29 -21.05
C ALA A 18 14.24 -35.99 -19.57
N SER A 19 12.99 -36.04 -19.13
CA SER A 19 12.57 -35.96 -17.72
C SER A 19 12.81 -37.32 -17.06
N VAL A 20 13.72 -37.38 -16.11
CA VAL A 20 13.90 -38.51 -15.21
C VAL A 20 12.91 -38.38 -14.07
N VAL A 21 11.89 -39.23 -14.08
CA VAL A 21 10.95 -39.40 -12.97
C VAL A 21 11.64 -40.23 -11.89
N TRP A 22 11.94 -39.62 -10.75
CA TRP A 22 12.43 -40.33 -9.57
C TRP A 22 11.24 -40.65 -8.65
N TRP A 23 10.80 -41.89 -8.67
CA TRP A 23 9.86 -42.44 -7.71
C TRP A 23 10.63 -42.91 -6.47
N GLY A 24 10.53 -42.14 -5.40
CA GLY A 24 10.98 -42.55 -4.06
C GLY A 24 9.81 -43.02 -3.23
N THR A 25 9.64 -44.32 -3.09
CA THR A 25 8.73 -44.95 -2.14
C THR A 25 9.29 -44.79 -0.73
N HIS A 26 8.67 -43.99 0.11
CA HIS A 26 8.93 -44.04 1.56
C HIS A 26 7.75 -44.67 2.29
N LEU A 27 8.09 -45.78 2.91
CA LEU A 27 7.29 -46.67 3.75
C LEU A 27 6.65 -45.92 4.92
N ASN A 28 5.38 -46.19 5.14
CA ASN A 28 4.59 -45.87 6.32
C ASN A 28 5.28 -46.37 7.60
N GLN A 29 5.70 -45.45 8.46
CA GLN A 29 5.86 -45.75 9.87
C GLN A 29 4.72 -45.05 10.63
N ALA A 30 3.78 -45.81 11.12
CA ALA A 30 2.76 -45.37 12.04
C ALA A 30 3.37 -44.92 13.36
N LYS A 31 3.24 -43.61 13.66
CA LYS A 31 3.63 -43.01 14.93
C LYS A 31 2.45 -43.07 15.90
N PRO A 32 2.65 -43.36 17.18
CA PRO A 32 1.55 -43.49 18.14
C PRO A 32 0.77 -42.19 18.31
N GLN A 33 -0.54 -42.31 18.22
CA GLN A 33 -1.50 -41.24 18.39
C GLN A 33 -1.58 -40.83 19.86
N ALA A 34 -1.03 -39.65 20.17
CA ALA A 34 -1.24 -39.01 21.45
C ALA A 34 -2.64 -38.37 21.46
N SER A 35 -3.43 -38.69 22.47
CA SER A 35 -4.75 -38.11 22.70
C SER A 35 -4.71 -36.58 22.74
N PRO A 36 -5.65 -35.87 22.10
CA PRO A 36 -5.70 -34.42 22.18
C PRO A 36 -6.12 -33.98 23.59
N SER A 37 -5.19 -33.43 24.33
CA SER A 37 -5.52 -32.57 25.47
C SER A 37 -6.25 -31.34 24.95
N SER A 38 -7.50 -31.16 25.33
CA SER A 38 -8.29 -29.97 25.04
C SER A 38 -7.68 -28.78 25.79
N ILE A 39 -6.83 -28.02 25.10
CA ILE A 39 -6.41 -26.70 25.56
C ILE A 39 -7.60 -25.78 25.29
N ALA A 40 -8.29 -25.36 26.35
CA ALA A 40 -9.25 -24.28 26.28
C ALA A 40 -8.52 -23.01 25.83
N THR A 41 -8.62 -22.68 24.55
CA THR A 41 -8.16 -21.40 24.01
C THR A 41 -9.11 -20.34 24.54
N THR A 42 -8.76 -19.70 25.64
CA THR A 42 -9.36 -18.44 26.05
C THR A 42 -8.95 -17.39 25.02
N ASN A 43 -9.83 -17.15 24.04
CA ASN A 43 -9.72 -15.97 23.19
C ASN A 43 -9.94 -14.74 24.06
N SER A 44 -8.87 -14.24 24.64
CA SER A 44 -8.84 -12.89 25.21
C SER A 44 -8.98 -11.92 24.05
N THR A 45 -10.20 -11.49 23.73
CA THR A 45 -10.45 -10.34 22.90
C THR A 45 -9.92 -9.13 23.67
N SER A 46 -8.68 -8.77 23.43
CA SER A 46 -8.10 -7.53 23.94
C SER A 46 -8.84 -6.40 23.22
N THR A 47 -9.79 -5.78 23.90
CA THR A 47 -10.34 -4.49 23.49
C THR A 47 -9.14 -3.52 23.39
N PRO A 48 -8.86 -2.91 22.22
CA PRO A 48 -7.76 -1.98 22.13
C PRO A 48 -8.00 -0.85 23.12
N SER A 49 -7.01 -0.60 23.98
CA SER A 49 -7.05 0.53 24.90
C SER A 49 -7.03 1.82 24.07
N LEU A 50 -8.09 2.62 24.15
CA LEU A 50 -8.18 3.92 23.48
C LEU A 50 -7.29 5.01 24.13
N VAL A 51 -6.49 4.63 25.11
CA VAL A 51 -5.56 5.56 25.77
C VAL A 51 -4.47 5.99 24.78
N GLY A 52 -4.39 7.29 24.52
CA GLY A 52 -3.40 7.87 23.61
C GLY A 52 -3.83 7.96 22.13
N LEU A 53 -5.07 7.56 21.79
CA LEU A 53 -5.63 7.76 20.46
C LEU A 53 -6.37 9.11 20.38
N SER A 54 -6.22 9.76 19.23
CA SER A 54 -7.04 10.90 18.78
C SER A 54 -8.03 10.44 17.73
N ILE A 55 -9.13 11.17 17.57
CA ILE A 55 -10.11 10.97 16.52
C ILE A 55 -10.18 12.22 15.64
N TYR A 56 -10.16 12.03 14.34
CA TYR A 56 -10.57 13.03 13.38
C TYR A 56 -11.96 12.70 12.87
N THR A 57 -12.86 13.66 12.91
CA THR A 57 -14.22 13.53 12.37
C THR A 57 -14.46 14.62 11.33
N ASN A 58 -14.94 14.23 10.16
CA ASN A 58 -15.32 15.15 9.11
C ASN A 58 -16.82 15.03 8.81
N GLY A 59 -17.61 16.02 9.27
CA GLY A 59 -19.06 16.02 9.07
C GLY A 59 -19.48 16.27 7.63
N GLN A 60 -18.68 17.00 6.84
CA GLN A 60 -18.98 17.27 5.42
C GLN A 60 -18.86 16.00 4.57
N TYR A 61 -17.86 15.18 4.86
CA TYR A 61 -17.59 13.91 4.15
C TYR A 61 -18.08 12.68 4.93
N GLY A 62 -18.74 12.86 6.05
CA GLY A 62 -19.45 11.82 6.80
C GLY A 62 -18.56 10.65 7.26
N PHE A 63 -17.35 10.94 7.81
CA PHE A 63 -16.48 9.86 8.31
C PHE A 63 -15.70 10.26 9.57
N SER A 64 -15.15 9.25 10.23
CA SER A 64 -14.15 9.41 11.28
C SER A 64 -13.00 8.41 11.12
N ILE A 65 -11.83 8.75 11.66
CA ILE A 65 -10.62 7.93 11.66
C ILE A 65 -9.87 8.15 12.97
N PHE A 66 -9.36 7.05 13.57
CA PHE A 66 -8.54 7.11 14.78
C PHE A 66 -7.06 7.03 14.42
N TYR A 67 -6.24 7.73 15.18
CA TYR A 67 -4.78 7.74 15.01
C TYR A 67 -4.09 8.01 16.33
N PRO A 68 -2.83 7.60 16.52
CA PRO A 68 -2.05 7.94 17.70
C PRO A 68 -1.95 9.46 17.89
N GLY A 69 -2.32 9.96 19.07
CA GLY A 69 -2.47 11.40 19.32
C GLY A 69 -1.18 12.22 19.22
N GLN A 70 -0.01 11.56 19.22
CA GLN A 70 1.28 12.23 19.00
C GLN A 70 1.58 12.50 17.52
N LEU A 71 0.83 11.92 16.57
CA LEU A 71 1.05 12.14 15.15
C LEU A 71 0.53 13.51 14.71
N LYS A 72 1.25 14.11 13.77
CA LYS A 72 0.84 15.39 13.18
C LYS A 72 -0.23 15.16 12.12
N THR A 73 -1.18 16.07 12.05
CA THR A 73 -2.23 16.06 11.02
C THR A 73 -2.31 17.42 10.33
N THR A 74 -2.65 17.40 9.05
CA THR A 74 -2.91 18.59 8.23
C THR A 74 -4.01 18.31 7.21
N GLY A 75 -4.72 19.37 6.79
CA GLY A 75 -5.66 19.31 5.65
C GLY A 75 -5.01 19.68 4.32
N ILE A 76 -3.73 20.03 4.33
CA ILE A 76 -2.96 20.36 3.12
C ILE A 76 -1.95 19.24 2.92
N PHE A 77 -2.06 18.54 1.80
CA PHE A 77 -1.13 17.45 1.51
C PHE A 77 0.23 17.99 1.07
N ASP A 78 1.27 17.50 1.71
CA ASP A 78 2.63 17.83 1.33
C ASP A 78 2.98 17.26 -0.04
N THR A 79 3.92 17.93 -0.71
CA THR A 79 4.50 17.46 -1.96
C THR A 79 5.92 16.98 -1.73
N THR A 80 6.25 15.85 -2.33
CA THR A 80 7.63 15.39 -2.50
C THR A 80 7.87 15.12 -3.98
N TYR A 81 9.05 14.64 -4.35
CA TYR A 81 9.44 14.48 -5.76
C TYR A 81 8.39 13.75 -6.63
N HIS A 82 7.80 12.66 -6.15
CA HIS A 82 6.77 11.90 -6.88
C HIS A 82 5.38 12.02 -6.27
N LEU A 83 5.24 12.74 -5.16
CA LEU A 83 4.01 12.85 -4.40
C LEU A 83 3.44 14.26 -4.53
N GLN A 84 2.31 14.38 -5.18
CA GLN A 84 1.63 15.65 -5.38
C GLN A 84 0.60 15.91 -4.26
N SER A 85 0.17 17.16 -4.13
CA SER A 85 -0.89 17.58 -3.19
C SER A 85 -2.31 17.30 -3.70
N THR A 86 -2.46 16.34 -4.59
CA THR A 86 -3.75 15.92 -5.14
C THR A 86 -4.54 15.08 -4.14
N TRP A 87 -5.84 14.95 -4.33
CA TRP A 87 -6.74 14.23 -3.42
C TRP A 87 -6.43 12.73 -3.27
N ARG A 88 -5.70 12.14 -4.20
CA ARG A 88 -5.12 10.80 -4.15
C ARG A 88 -3.80 10.73 -4.92
N VAL A 89 -3.01 9.72 -4.70
CA VAL A 89 -1.66 9.58 -5.27
C VAL A 89 -1.67 9.58 -6.81
N ASN A 90 -2.61 8.93 -7.43
CA ASN A 90 -2.67 8.77 -8.88
C ASN A 90 -4.07 9.09 -9.43
N PRO A 91 -4.48 10.39 -9.42
CA PRO A 91 -5.78 10.79 -9.94
C PRO A 91 -5.81 10.73 -11.47
N LEU A 92 -7.01 10.69 -12.04
CA LEU A 92 -7.16 10.86 -13.48
C LEU A 92 -6.68 12.25 -13.93
N PRO A 93 -6.10 12.38 -15.12
CA PRO A 93 -5.66 13.67 -15.63
C PRO A 93 -6.78 14.71 -15.63
N ASN A 94 -6.49 15.88 -15.08
CA ASN A 94 -7.43 17.01 -14.94
C ASN A 94 -8.73 16.68 -14.18
N ALA A 95 -8.75 15.61 -13.40
CA ALA A 95 -9.83 15.34 -12.48
C ALA A 95 -9.70 16.16 -11.19
N THR A 96 -10.83 16.51 -10.62
CA THR A 96 -10.89 17.29 -9.39
C THR A 96 -11.19 16.40 -8.19
N GLY A 97 -10.73 16.82 -7.03
CA GLY A 97 -11.01 16.17 -5.75
C GLY A 97 -10.47 17.00 -4.60
N THR A 98 -10.82 16.63 -3.40
CA THR A 98 -10.48 17.37 -2.18
C THR A 98 -9.54 16.53 -1.32
N PRO A 99 -8.30 16.98 -1.07
CA PRO A 99 -7.49 16.51 0.05
C PRO A 99 -8.24 16.82 1.35
N ILE A 100 -8.38 15.84 2.25
CA ILE A 100 -9.18 16.01 3.46
C ILE A 100 -8.30 16.01 4.70
N ILE A 101 -7.49 14.96 4.88
CA ILE A 101 -6.56 14.87 6.00
C ILE A 101 -5.34 14.05 5.59
N GLU A 102 -4.17 14.54 5.96
CA GLU A 102 -2.91 13.81 6.02
C GLU A 102 -2.56 13.55 7.47
N ILE A 103 -2.19 12.32 7.80
CA ILE A 103 -1.69 11.89 9.11
C ILE A 103 -0.25 11.43 8.90
N LEU A 104 0.70 12.23 9.36
CA LEU A 104 2.12 11.93 9.25
C LEU A 104 2.50 10.85 10.27
N GLY A 105 2.87 9.67 9.79
CA GLY A 105 3.30 8.56 10.63
C GLY A 105 4.72 8.73 11.12
N TYR A 106 5.66 8.81 10.20
CA TYR A 106 7.08 8.98 10.50
C TYR A 106 7.77 9.80 9.40
N GLU A 107 8.71 10.63 9.79
CA GLU A 107 9.55 11.40 8.89
C GLU A 107 10.97 11.52 9.45
N THR A 108 11.98 11.24 8.63
CA THR A 108 13.36 11.53 8.99
C THR A 108 13.58 13.03 8.95
N LYS A 109 14.12 13.58 10.02
CA LYS A 109 14.57 14.97 10.01
C LYS A 109 15.82 15.08 9.15
N SER A 110 15.96 16.17 8.42
CA SER A 110 17.14 16.47 7.59
C SER A 110 18.34 16.95 8.41
N ASP A 111 18.45 16.57 9.67
CA ASP A 111 19.46 17.06 10.64
C ASP A 111 20.76 16.25 10.62
N HIS A 112 21.16 15.74 9.47
CA HIS A 112 22.41 15.02 9.23
C HIS A 112 22.58 13.66 9.96
N ALA A 113 21.71 13.30 10.87
CA ALA A 113 21.77 12.02 11.54
C ALA A 113 21.38 10.85 10.64
N PHE A 114 20.56 11.14 9.61
CA PHE A 114 20.10 10.16 8.64
C PHE A 114 20.38 10.66 7.22
N PRO A 115 21.28 10.05 6.48
CA PRO A 115 21.64 10.48 5.13
C PRO A 115 20.54 10.24 4.08
N ARG A 116 19.47 9.51 4.41
CA ARG A 116 18.33 9.29 3.54
C ARG A 116 17.06 9.92 4.08
N TYR A 117 16.39 10.68 3.20
CA TYR A 117 15.04 11.11 3.45
C TYR A 117 14.07 9.92 3.39
N TYR A 118 13.20 9.84 4.38
CA TYR A 118 12.10 8.89 4.43
C TYR A 118 10.91 9.54 5.11
N LYS A 119 9.73 9.35 4.54
CA LYS A 119 8.45 9.80 5.10
C LYS A 119 7.41 8.72 4.86
N ASN A 120 6.55 8.47 5.84
CA ASN A 120 5.35 7.69 5.62
C ASN A 120 4.13 8.39 6.22
N GLU A 121 2.96 8.15 5.63
CA GLU A 121 1.74 8.87 5.99
C GLU A 121 0.49 8.11 5.54
N VAL A 122 -0.64 8.48 6.17
CA VAL A 122 -1.98 8.14 5.68
C VAL A 122 -2.62 9.40 5.13
N ARG A 123 -3.20 9.31 3.93
CA ARG A 123 -4.03 10.37 3.34
C ARG A 123 -5.46 9.89 3.17
N VAL A 124 -6.41 10.81 3.42
CA VAL A 124 -7.81 10.62 3.08
C VAL A 124 -8.23 11.73 2.15
N GLY A 125 -8.72 11.37 0.98
CA GLY A 125 -9.26 12.31 0.01
C GLY A 125 -10.58 11.82 -0.56
N ALA A 126 -11.34 12.73 -1.17
CA ALA A 126 -12.57 12.40 -1.85
C ALA A 126 -12.76 13.21 -3.13
N SER A 127 -13.51 12.64 -4.09
CA SER A 127 -13.83 13.30 -5.34
C SER A 127 -15.30 13.11 -5.71
N ALA A 128 -15.94 14.21 -6.12
CA ALA A 128 -17.27 14.22 -6.77
C ALA A 128 -17.16 14.29 -8.29
N ASP A 129 -15.95 14.35 -8.87
CA ASP A 129 -15.76 14.33 -10.33
C ASP A 129 -16.34 13.02 -10.89
N SER A 130 -17.29 13.12 -11.79
CA SER A 130 -18.01 11.96 -12.34
C SER A 130 -17.08 10.94 -13.00
N ARG A 131 -15.94 11.37 -13.56
CA ARG A 131 -14.92 10.49 -14.14
C ARG A 131 -14.20 9.71 -13.04
N GLU A 132 -13.86 10.36 -11.93
CA GLU A 132 -13.22 9.71 -10.76
C GLU A 132 -14.20 8.75 -10.10
N VAL A 133 -15.46 9.13 -9.91
CA VAL A 133 -16.49 8.24 -9.36
C VAL A 133 -16.67 7.01 -10.24
N ALA A 134 -16.77 7.19 -11.57
CA ALA A 134 -16.91 6.08 -12.52
C ALA A 134 -15.66 5.17 -12.59
N ALA A 135 -14.48 5.69 -12.31
CA ALA A 135 -13.21 4.96 -12.33
C ALA A 135 -12.74 4.51 -10.94
N CYS A 136 -13.43 4.89 -9.87
CA CYS A 136 -13.00 4.75 -8.49
C CYS A 136 -12.48 3.35 -8.11
N THR A 137 -13.19 2.34 -8.56
CA THR A 137 -12.92 0.93 -8.23
C THR A 137 -12.15 0.19 -9.33
N ARG A 138 -11.51 0.92 -10.25
CA ARG A 138 -10.67 0.37 -11.32
C ARG A 138 -9.23 0.84 -11.15
N ALA A 139 -8.28 -0.02 -11.51
CA ALA A 139 -6.87 0.37 -11.55
C ALA A 139 -6.65 1.50 -12.54
N GLY A 140 -5.91 2.53 -12.12
CA GLY A 140 -5.42 3.60 -12.98
C GLY A 140 -4.14 3.21 -13.72
N ASN A 141 -3.59 4.16 -14.48
CA ASN A 141 -2.30 3.95 -15.16
C ASN A 141 -1.19 3.74 -14.11
N GLY A 142 -0.37 2.70 -14.31
CA GLY A 142 0.72 2.36 -13.38
C GLY A 142 0.27 1.70 -12.07
N GLU A 143 -1.02 1.55 -11.84
CA GLU A 143 -1.53 0.84 -10.66
C GLU A 143 -1.70 -0.67 -10.95
N ARG A 144 -1.53 -1.47 -9.91
CA ARG A 144 -1.80 -2.90 -9.91
C ARG A 144 -2.84 -3.23 -8.84
N ALA A 145 -3.89 -3.97 -9.21
CA ALA A 145 -4.92 -4.40 -8.27
C ALA A 145 -4.35 -5.38 -7.24
N LEU A 146 -4.78 -5.22 -6.01
CA LEU A 146 -4.57 -6.14 -4.89
C LEU A 146 -5.90 -6.79 -4.49
N ALA A 147 -5.85 -7.68 -3.50
CA ALA A 147 -7.06 -8.22 -2.89
C ALA A 147 -7.88 -7.10 -2.23
N ASP A 148 -9.20 -7.19 -2.35
CA ASP A 148 -10.11 -6.27 -1.68
C ASP A 148 -9.91 -6.31 -0.17
N LYS A 149 -10.10 -5.16 0.49
CA LYS A 149 -10.02 -5.04 1.95
C LYS A 149 -11.38 -4.70 2.53
N LEU A 150 -11.79 -5.43 3.56
CA LEU A 150 -12.98 -5.09 4.35
C LEU A 150 -12.54 -4.18 5.50
N ILE A 151 -13.06 -2.95 5.55
CA ILE A 151 -12.80 -1.98 6.61
C ILE A 151 -14.17 -1.58 7.22
N ASN A 152 -14.39 -1.93 8.47
CA ASN A 152 -15.62 -1.62 9.23
C ASN A 152 -16.92 -1.87 8.45
N GLY A 153 -17.01 -3.04 7.78
CA GLY A 153 -18.18 -3.47 7.03
C GLY A 153 -18.27 -2.95 5.59
N VAL A 154 -17.34 -2.10 5.15
CA VAL A 154 -17.27 -1.58 3.78
C VAL A 154 -16.17 -2.29 3.01
N THR A 155 -16.48 -2.75 1.80
CA THR A 155 -15.50 -3.34 0.89
C THR A 155 -14.77 -2.24 0.12
N TRP A 156 -13.45 -2.23 0.21
CA TRP A 156 -12.56 -1.31 -0.48
C TRP A 156 -11.76 -2.06 -1.52
N LYS A 157 -11.72 -1.54 -2.74
CA LYS A 157 -10.80 -1.99 -3.78
C LYS A 157 -9.41 -1.48 -3.46
N ALA A 158 -8.42 -2.35 -3.46
CA ALA A 158 -7.05 -2.00 -3.14
C ALA A 158 -6.16 -2.03 -4.38
N PHE A 159 -5.29 -1.02 -4.49
CA PHE A 159 -4.35 -0.88 -5.60
C PHE A 159 -2.99 -0.49 -5.05
N THR A 160 -1.93 -1.04 -5.62
CA THR A 160 -0.58 -0.55 -5.36
C THR A 160 -0.12 0.34 -6.51
N PHE A 161 0.57 1.40 -6.15
CA PHE A 161 1.24 2.32 -7.05
C PHE A 161 2.69 2.49 -6.60
N GLN A 162 3.62 2.46 -7.53
CA GLN A 162 5.04 2.69 -7.27
C GLN A 162 5.61 3.53 -8.41
N ASP A 163 6.43 4.51 -8.04
CA ASP A 163 7.19 5.31 -8.98
C ASP A 163 8.56 5.65 -8.39
N ALA A 164 9.59 5.72 -9.23
CA ALA A 164 10.93 6.03 -8.79
C ALA A 164 11.72 6.70 -9.91
N ALA A 165 12.37 7.82 -9.60
CA ALA A 165 13.35 8.47 -10.46
C ALA A 165 14.29 9.37 -9.64
N MET A 166 15.45 9.70 -10.19
CA MET A 166 16.44 10.62 -9.61
C MET A 166 16.76 10.30 -8.15
N MET A 167 16.91 9.01 -7.83
CA MET A 167 17.22 8.50 -6.48
C MET A 167 16.12 8.79 -5.44
N GLN A 168 14.90 9.01 -5.87
CA GLN A 168 13.74 9.12 -5.00
C GLN A 168 12.66 8.12 -5.42
N TYR A 169 11.82 7.71 -4.48
CA TYR A 169 10.72 6.78 -4.74
C TYR A 169 9.48 7.17 -3.97
N ILE A 170 8.37 6.67 -4.47
CA ILE A 170 7.09 6.57 -3.78
C ILE A 170 6.57 5.15 -3.90
N SER A 171 5.99 4.64 -2.82
CA SER A 171 5.21 3.40 -2.80
C SER A 171 3.92 3.68 -2.04
N ALA A 172 2.80 3.30 -2.62
CA ALA A 172 1.49 3.53 -2.02
C ALA A 172 0.56 2.35 -2.19
N ILE A 173 -0.30 2.13 -1.19
CA ILE A 173 -1.50 1.32 -1.30
C ILE A 173 -2.70 2.26 -1.20
N SER A 174 -3.50 2.32 -2.26
CA SER A 174 -4.72 3.13 -2.34
C SER A 174 -5.93 2.22 -2.18
N TYR A 175 -6.69 2.39 -1.11
CA TYR A 175 -7.96 1.73 -0.86
C TYR A 175 -9.07 2.65 -1.33
N ARG A 176 -9.91 2.20 -2.25
CA ARG A 176 -10.96 3.04 -2.86
C ARG A 176 -12.34 2.42 -2.79
N THR A 177 -13.32 3.25 -2.53
CA THR A 177 -14.74 2.87 -2.56
C THR A 177 -15.60 4.05 -3.01
N VAL A 178 -16.79 3.76 -3.50
CA VAL A 178 -17.82 4.78 -3.76
C VAL A 178 -18.82 4.74 -2.63
N HIS A 179 -19.00 5.88 -1.97
CA HIS A 179 -20.00 6.08 -0.91
C HIS A 179 -20.67 7.44 -1.10
N ASP A 180 -21.99 7.49 -1.02
CA ASP A 180 -22.79 8.71 -1.21
C ASP A 180 -22.40 9.54 -2.46
N HIS A 181 -22.23 8.85 -3.60
CA HIS A 181 -21.85 9.44 -4.89
C HIS A 181 -20.45 10.07 -4.94
N LEU A 182 -19.62 9.86 -3.92
CA LEU A 182 -18.24 10.29 -3.88
C LEU A 182 -17.29 9.09 -4.02
N CYS A 183 -16.20 9.27 -4.73
CA CYS A 183 -15.07 8.35 -4.67
C CYS A 183 -14.18 8.74 -3.50
N TYR A 184 -14.00 7.85 -2.54
CA TYR A 184 -13.06 8.00 -1.43
C TYR A 184 -11.79 7.23 -1.71
N ALA A 185 -10.67 7.82 -1.32
CA ALA A 185 -9.37 7.16 -1.28
C ALA A 185 -8.79 7.25 0.13
N LEU A 186 -8.45 6.09 0.70
CA LEU A 186 -7.60 5.96 1.87
C LEU A 186 -6.25 5.48 1.38
N GLU A 187 -5.20 6.22 1.63
CA GLU A 187 -3.90 5.91 1.06
C GLU A 187 -2.86 5.74 2.15
N GLN A 188 -2.16 4.62 2.09
CA GLN A 188 -1.00 4.30 2.89
C GLN A 188 0.22 4.53 2.02
N ILE A 189 1.03 5.53 2.35
CA ILE A 189 2.09 6.04 1.48
C ILE A 189 3.42 5.98 2.21
N GLU A 190 4.46 5.60 1.49
CA GLU A 190 5.83 5.90 1.84
C GLU A 190 6.53 6.59 0.67
N ALA A 191 7.39 7.54 0.98
CA ALA A 191 8.24 8.23 0.03
C ALA A 191 9.63 8.44 0.64
N GLY A 192 10.66 8.40 -0.20
CA GLY A 192 12.00 8.54 0.33
C GLY A 192 13.06 8.64 -0.74
N ALA A 193 14.31 8.75 -0.29
CA ALA A 193 15.44 8.60 -1.17
C ALA A 193 15.65 7.11 -1.49
N SER A 194 15.77 6.79 -2.76
CA SER A 194 16.07 5.45 -3.20
C SER A 194 17.50 5.06 -2.82
N TYR A 195 17.75 3.78 -2.87
CA TYR A 195 18.94 3.13 -2.42
C TYR A 195 20.24 3.70 -3.05
N ARG A 196 21.28 3.85 -2.26
CA ARG A 196 22.65 3.98 -2.75
C ARG A 196 23.23 2.58 -2.95
N ASP A 197 24.15 2.43 -3.91
CA ASP A 197 24.85 1.16 -4.14
C ASP A 197 25.61 0.65 -2.88
N THR A 198 25.88 1.55 -1.95
CA THR A 198 26.52 1.22 -0.67
C THR A 198 25.64 1.72 0.48
N PRO A 199 25.12 0.84 1.34
CA PRO A 199 24.40 1.23 2.55
C PRO A 199 25.29 2.11 3.45
N ASP A 200 24.72 3.21 3.94
CA ASP A 200 25.39 4.02 4.95
C ASP A 200 25.07 3.42 6.33
N PRO A 201 26.06 3.18 7.20
CA PRO A 201 25.82 2.71 8.57
C PRO A 201 24.89 3.61 9.39
N ALA A 202 24.77 4.88 9.03
CA ALA A 202 23.83 5.82 9.64
C ALA A 202 22.41 5.74 9.09
N ASP A 203 22.16 4.95 8.04
CA ASP A 203 20.81 4.75 7.52
C ASP A 203 19.93 4.04 8.56
N ILE A 204 18.66 4.42 8.61
CA ILE A 204 17.68 3.71 9.40
C ILE A 204 17.56 2.28 8.86
N PRO A 205 17.64 1.27 9.73
CA PRO A 205 17.47 -0.12 9.31
C PRO A 205 16.13 -0.34 8.62
N GLN A 206 16.11 -1.09 7.52
CA GLN A 206 14.89 -1.34 6.74
C GLN A 206 13.77 -1.91 7.61
N ALA A 207 14.07 -2.80 8.54
CA ALA A 207 13.07 -3.36 9.47
C ALA A 207 12.36 -2.30 10.34
N VAL A 208 13.03 -1.18 10.63
CA VAL A 208 12.42 -0.06 11.37
C VAL A 208 11.46 0.70 10.44
N LEU A 209 11.86 0.93 9.19
CA LEU A 209 11.01 1.57 8.19
C LEU A 209 9.77 0.72 7.88
N ASP A 210 9.95 -0.58 7.70
CA ASP A 210 8.86 -1.54 7.46
C ASP A 210 7.87 -1.54 8.63
N LYS A 211 8.37 -1.45 9.86
CA LYS A 211 7.52 -1.35 11.04
C LYS A 211 6.70 -0.07 11.04
N HIS A 212 7.32 1.09 10.82
CA HIS A 212 6.62 2.37 10.75
C HIS A 212 5.56 2.37 9.65
N TYR A 213 5.85 1.75 8.50
CA TYR A 213 4.89 1.62 7.42
C TYR A 213 3.72 0.70 7.82
N ALA A 214 4.02 -0.44 8.46
CA ALA A 214 2.98 -1.36 8.93
C ALA A 214 2.06 -0.73 10.00
N ASP A 215 2.60 0.14 10.86
CA ASP A 215 1.82 0.83 11.90
C ASP A 215 0.70 1.72 11.28
N LEU A 216 0.85 2.20 10.04
CA LEU A 216 -0.19 2.97 9.34
C LEU A 216 -1.44 2.13 9.02
N SER A 217 -1.31 0.81 8.89
CA SER A 217 -2.43 -0.07 8.59
C SER A 217 -3.52 0.00 9.65
N SER A 218 -3.16 0.18 10.92
CA SER A 218 -4.12 0.31 12.02
C SER A 218 -4.94 1.61 11.91
N ILE A 219 -4.34 2.67 11.39
CA ILE A 219 -5.03 3.93 11.11
C ILE A 219 -6.06 3.72 10.00
N ILE A 220 -5.65 3.11 8.88
CA ILE A 220 -6.55 2.76 7.76
C ILE A 220 -7.73 1.91 8.25
N GLU A 221 -7.47 0.88 9.05
CA GLU A 221 -8.48 -0.04 9.56
C GLU A 221 -9.47 0.61 10.53
N SER A 222 -9.11 1.76 11.11
CA SER A 222 -9.97 2.51 12.01
C SER A 222 -11.01 3.38 11.28
N PHE A 223 -10.87 3.60 9.96
CA PHE A 223 -11.77 4.45 9.19
C PHE A 223 -13.21 3.93 9.25
N THR A 224 -14.15 4.83 9.51
CA THR A 224 -15.58 4.49 9.59
C THR A 224 -16.41 5.60 8.99
N PHE A 225 -17.35 5.27 8.09
CA PHE A 225 -18.35 6.22 7.67
C PHE A 225 -19.34 6.47 8.81
N ALA A 226 -19.81 7.72 8.95
CA ALA A 226 -20.89 8.05 9.85
C ALA A 226 -22.14 7.24 9.47
N ARG A 227 -22.85 6.75 10.45
CA ARG A 227 -24.16 6.12 10.19
C ARG A 227 -25.13 7.22 9.76
N PRO A 228 -25.96 6.96 8.75
CA PRO A 228 -27.03 7.88 8.35
C PRO A 228 -28.04 8.11 9.46
#